data_7f1b11bfe7a6f17ca8f59dd22fbf525e
#
_entry.id   7f1b11bfe7a6f17ca8f59dd22fbf525e
#
_cell.length_a   1.000
_cell.length_b   1.000
_cell.length_c   1.000
_cell.angle_alpha   90.00
_cell.angle_beta   90.00
_cell.angle_gamma   90.00
#
_symmetry.space_group_name_H-M   'P 1'
#
loop_
_entity.id
_entity.type
_entity.pdbx_description
1 polymer ?
#
loop_
_entity_poly.entity_id
_entity_poly.type
_entity_poly.pdbx_seq_one_letter_code
_entity_poly.pdbx_strand_id
1 'polypeptide(L)'
;MGDELFVYANVPYRIKDYQALLKNPKDTIDFDHDADRRIREDRQVLGADGALLRDAQNAIHRVNLLEKILATLLAKLSNFIPEGGIWMNTQRPEWNDANNALVGNGVSMVTLYYLRRFLAFLKPLLQQSEVEVAQVSSELMVFFEGIAETLVRYQDKLGGKIDDQSRRQVLDGLGSAGSKYREAIYRNSYSGEKQPLQLKALEDLVDVALEYLEHSIRANQRTDNLYHAYNLMSVEKEGGVSVSYLSEMLEGQVAVLSSGYLSPEQCRDVLNALKDSALFREDQYSYLLYPNKDLPRFMEKNCIPDSEVAGSKLLRELLDRGDVQIIKKDVGGAYHFNGNFRNAQDLKSAFDLLSAADYTYLNEEEISRVLAVFEKVFNHKAFTGRSGTFFGYEGLGSIYWHM
;
A
#
# COMPACT_ATOMS: atom_id res chain seq x y z
N MET A 1 -13.55 -14.22 26.93
CA MET A 1 -12.36 -13.55 26.35
C MET A 1 -11.03 -14.13 26.87
N GLY A 2 -10.99 -14.71 28.07
CA GLY A 2 -9.75 -15.15 28.73
C GLY A 2 -9.22 -16.53 28.36
N ASP A 3 -10.01 -17.39 27.71
CA ASP A 3 -9.58 -18.76 27.39
C ASP A 3 -8.60 -18.75 26.20
N GLU A 4 -7.46 -19.40 26.36
CA GLU A 4 -6.40 -19.51 25.34
C GLU A 4 -6.71 -20.62 24.33
N LEU A 5 -7.68 -20.38 23.48
CA LEU A 5 -8.19 -21.35 22.48
C LEU A 5 -7.63 -21.11 21.06
N PHE A 6 -6.99 -19.96 20.82
CA PHE A 6 -6.54 -19.57 19.49
C PHE A 6 -5.05 -19.83 19.31
N VAL A 7 -4.64 -20.06 18.08
CA VAL A 7 -3.26 -20.37 17.69
C VAL A 7 -2.83 -19.55 16.49
N TYR A 8 -1.53 -19.48 16.24
CA TYR A 8 -0.96 -18.86 15.03
C TYR A 8 -0.41 -19.93 14.10
N ALA A 9 -0.58 -19.73 12.80
CA ALA A 9 0.08 -20.55 11.80
C ALA A 9 1.57 -20.18 11.72
N ASN A 10 2.43 -21.20 11.65
CA ASN A 10 3.81 -21.02 11.26
C ASN A 10 3.89 -21.09 9.73
N VAL A 11 4.45 -20.05 9.10
CA VAL A 11 4.55 -19.93 7.65
C VAL A 11 5.98 -19.57 7.24
N PRO A 12 6.47 -20.05 6.09
CA PRO A 12 7.84 -19.83 5.65
C PRO A 12 8.07 -18.44 5.01
N TYR A 13 7.11 -17.57 5.05
CA TYR A 13 7.22 -16.23 4.52
C TYR A 13 7.68 -15.25 5.59
N ARG A 14 8.76 -14.50 5.32
CA ARG A 14 9.33 -13.48 6.20
C ARG A 14 9.21 -12.12 5.56
N ILE A 15 8.41 -11.24 6.15
CA ILE A 15 8.35 -9.84 5.71
C ILE A 15 9.67 -9.17 6.12
N LYS A 16 10.34 -8.52 5.18
CA LYS A 16 11.60 -7.81 5.41
C LYS A 16 11.43 -6.70 6.44
N ASP A 17 12.54 -6.23 6.98
CA ASP A 17 12.52 -5.12 7.93
C ASP A 17 11.99 -3.82 7.29
N TYR A 18 11.55 -2.90 8.13
CA TYR A 18 10.90 -1.67 7.70
C TYR A 18 11.80 -0.82 6.77
N GLN A 19 13.11 -0.75 7.02
CA GLN A 19 14.03 0.04 6.19
C GLN A 19 14.21 -0.58 4.80
N ALA A 20 14.27 -1.89 4.72
CA ALA A 20 14.29 -2.61 3.45
C ALA A 20 13.00 -2.37 2.64
N LEU A 21 11.82 -2.39 3.32
CA LEU A 21 10.54 -2.08 2.67
C LEU A 21 10.51 -0.66 2.10
N LEU A 22 11.02 0.33 2.83
CA LEU A 22 11.09 1.71 2.35
C LEU A 22 12.05 1.88 1.17
N LYS A 23 13.17 1.16 1.21
CA LYS A 23 14.19 1.23 0.14
C LYS A 23 13.69 0.59 -1.15
N ASN A 24 12.99 -0.53 -1.05
CA ASN A 24 12.42 -1.22 -2.20
C ASN A 24 11.03 -1.81 -1.87
N PRO A 25 9.98 -1.01 -2.02
CA PRO A 25 8.61 -1.45 -1.70
C PRO A 25 8.09 -2.62 -2.55
N LYS A 26 8.81 -3.00 -3.61
CA LYS A 26 8.45 -4.12 -4.48
C LYS A 26 9.14 -5.44 -4.12
N ASP A 27 10.09 -5.42 -3.19
CA ASP A 27 10.82 -6.59 -2.72
C ASP A 27 10.66 -6.71 -1.20
N THR A 28 9.55 -7.27 -0.77
CA THR A 28 9.05 -7.15 0.60
C THR A 28 9.09 -8.44 1.41
N ILE A 29 9.28 -9.59 0.76
CA ILE A 29 9.17 -10.91 1.39
C ILE A 29 10.36 -11.78 1.00
N ASP A 30 10.95 -12.44 2.01
CA ASP A 30 11.86 -13.54 1.83
C ASP A 30 11.13 -14.87 2.09
N PHE A 31 11.47 -15.90 1.31
CA PHE A 31 10.98 -17.25 1.55
C PHE A 31 12.03 -18.04 2.32
N ASP A 32 11.68 -18.50 3.55
CA ASP A 32 12.53 -19.27 4.43
C ASP A 32 12.41 -20.77 4.09
N HIS A 33 13.30 -21.27 3.23
CA HIS A 33 13.32 -22.68 2.78
C HIS A 33 13.56 -23.66 3.94
N ASP A 34 14.29 -23.28 4.97
CA ASP A 34 14.54 -24.15 6.13
C ASP A 34 13.31 -24.22 7.02
N ALA A 35 12.59 -23.14 7.21
CA ALA A 35 11.30 -23.16 7.90
C ALA A 35 10.28 -23.99 7.13
N ASP A 36 10.19 -23.85 5.79
CA ASP A 36 9.28 -24.66 4.96
C ASP A 36 9.56 -26.16 5.13
N ARG A 37 10.83 -26.54 5.06
CA ARG A 37 11.22 -27.95 5.25
C ARG A 37 10.82 -28.47 6.64
N ARG A 38 11.15 -27.76 7.72
CA ARG A 38 10.76 -28.14 9.09
C ARG A 38 9.24 -28.26 9.25
N ILE A 39 8.47 -27.30 8.74
CA ILE A 39 7.01 -27.35 8.78
C ILE A 39 6.46 -28.58 8.06
N ARG A 40 7.03 -28.95 6.92
CA ARG A 40 6.61 -30.16 6.17
C ARG A 40 6.95 -31.45 6.94
N GLU A 41 8.12 -31.53 7.52
CA GLU A 41 8.56 -32.68 8.36
C GLU A 41 7.66 -32.81 9.60
N ASP A 42 7.42 -31.73 10.33
CA ASP A 42 6.54 -31.69 11.49
C ASP A 42 5.10 -32.12 11.14
N ARG A 43 4.60 -31.68 9.98
CA ARG A 43 3.27 -32.07 9.49
C ARG A 43 3.17 -33.58 9.18
N GLN A 44 4.24 -34.24 8.78
CA GLN A 44 4.23 -35.68 8.56
C GLN A 44 4.04 -36.46 9.87
N VAL A 45 4.55 -35.93 10.99
CA VAL A 45 4.49 -36.55 12.30
C VAL A 45 3.26 -36.13 13.11
N LEU A 46 2.94 -34.82 13.07
CA LEU A 46 1.95 -34.19 13.95
C LEU A 46 0.65 -33.78 13.21
N GLY A 47 0.54 -34.06 11.92
CA GLY A 47 -0.60 -33.66 11.13
C GLY A 47 -0.69 -32.11 11.00
N ALA A 48 -1.90 -31.56 11.17
CA ALA A 48 -2.13 -30.10 11.05
C ALA A 48 -1.35 -29.29 12.10
N ASP A 49 -1.13 -29.84 13.27
CA ASP A 49 -0.44 -29.17 14.40
C ASP A 49 1.05 -28.91 14.12
N GLY A 50 1.65 -29.65 13.18
CA GLY A 50 3.01 -29.37 12.69
C GLY A 50 3.17 -28.03 11.96
N ALA A 51 2.07 -27.40 11.56
CA ALA A 51 2.10 -26.07 10.95
C ALA A 51 1.69 -24.94 11.93
N LEU A 52 1.64 -25.21 13.22
CA LEU A 52 1.33 -24.21 14.23
C LEU A 52 2.60 -23.62 14.82
N LEU A 53 2.53 -22.33 15.15
CA LEU A 53 3.63 -21.61 15.79
C LEU A 53 3.83 -22.13 17.22
N ARG A 54 5.08 -22.38 17.59
CA ARG A 54 5.48 -22.84 18.91
C ARG A 54 6.19 -21.73 19.68
N ASP A 55 6.12 -21.81 20.99
CA ASP A 55 6.88 -20.94 21.89
C ASP A 55 8.32 -21.45 22.12
N ALA A 56 9.08 -20.71 22.95
CA ALA A 56 10.45 -21.05 23.28
C ALA A 56 10.60 -22.40 24.04
N GLN A 57 9.52 -22.91 24.63
CA GLN A 57 9.44 -24.21 25.30
C GLN A 57 8.99 -25.34 24.35
N ASN A 58 8.88 -25.03 23.05
CA ASN A 58 8.40 -25.94 22.00
C ASN A 58 6.94 -26.42 22.19
N ALA A 59 6.13 -25.71 22.99
CA ALA A 59 4.70 -25.92 23.07
C ALA A 59 3.96 -25.12 22.00
N ILE A 60 2.78 -25.59 21.57
CA ILE A 60 1.94 -24.79 20.65
C ILE A 60 1.57 -23.50 21.37
N HIS A 61 1.94 -22.35 20.78
CA HIS A 61 1.64 -21.05 21.35
C HIS A 61 0.15 -20.74 21.26
N ARG A 62 -0.51 -20.72 22.43
CA ARG A 62 -1.94 -20.48 22.56
C ARG A 62 -2.21 -19.07 23.07
N VAL A 63 -3.28 -18.48 22.57
CA VAL A 63 -3.66 -17.10 22.91
C VAL A 63 -5.18 -17.00 23.06
N ASN A 64 -5.62 -15.97 23.77
CA ASN A 64 -7.04 -15.67 23.88
C ASN A 64 -7.55 -14.91 22.62
N LEU A 65 -8.87 -14.78 22.51
CA LEU A 65 -9.50 -14.10 21.37
C LEU A 65 -9.06 -12.64 21.24
N LEU A 66 -8.92 -11.93 22.36
CA LEU A 66 -8.52 -10.52 22.34
C LEU A 66 -7.11 -10.36 21.75
N GLU A 67 -6.16 -11.19 22.18
CA GLU A 67 -4.80 -11.21 21.63
C GLU A 67 -4.82 -11.50 20.12
N LYS A 68 -5.62 -12.46 19.67
CA LYS A 68 -5.74 -12.82 18.25
C LYS A 68 -6.26 -11.67 17.40
N ILE A 69 -7.25 -10.92 17.90
CA ILE A 69 -7.81 -9.74 17.27
C ILE A 69 -6.78 -8.60 17.28
N LEU A 70 -6.17 -8.35 18.43
CA LEU A 70 -5.19 -7.28 18.63
C LEU A 70 -3.97 -7.43 17.73
N ALA A 71 -3.43 -8.63 17.58
CA ALA A 71 -2.30 -8.89 16.67
C ALA A 71 -2.64 -8.49 15.21
N THR A 72 -3.85 -8.78 14.76
CA THR A 72 -4.32 -8.41 13.42
C THR A 72 -4.52 -6.88 13.29
N LEU A 73 -5.11 -6.26 14.30
CA LEU A 73 -5.32 -4.82 14.37
C LEU A 73 -4.00 -4.05 14.30
N LEU A 74 -3.06 -4.40 15.19
CA LEU A 74 -1.74 -3.77 15.24
C LEU A 74 -0.95 -3.96 13.94
N ALA A 75 -1.05 -5.14 13.32
CA ALA A 75 -0.44 -5.41 12.02
C ALA A 75 -1.01 -4.50 10.90
N LYS A 76 -2.28 -4.12 10.95
CA LYS A 76 -2.86 -3.14 10.02
C LYS A 76 -2.44 -1.71 10.37
N LEU A 77 -2.50 -1.33 11.64
CA LEU A 77 -2.06 0.00 12.08
C LEU A 77 -0.57 0.25 11.82
N SER A 78 0.29 -0.77 11.92
CA SER A 78 1.72 -0.62 11.61
C SER A 78 2.02 -0.27 10.15
N ASN A 79 1.04 -0.39 9.28
CA ASN A 79 1.11 -0.03 7.86
C ASN A 79 0.25 1.21 7.53
N PHE A 80 -0.23 1.93 8.53
CA PHE A 80 -1.05 3.11 8.32
C PHE A 80 -0.20 4.30 7.85
N ILE A 81 -0.67 4.97 6.80
CA ILE A 81 -0.10 6.20 6.26
C ILE A 81 -1.16 7.29 6.39
N PRO A 82 -0.94 8.32 7.22
CA PRO A 82 -1.88 9.42 7.40
C PRO A 82 -2.31 10.06 6.07
N GLU A 83 -3.60 10.30 5.90
CA GLU A 83 -4.24 10.79 4.66
C GLU A 83 -4.07 9.89 3.42
N GLY A 84 -3.32 8.80 3.54
CA GLY A 84 -3.06 7.85 2.44
C GLY A 84 -3.92 6.60 2.51
N GLY A 85 -3.99 5.96 3.68
CA GLY A 85 -4.66 4.67 3.89
C GLY A 85 -3.74 3.61 4.51
N ILE A 86 -3.97 2.34 4.21
CA ILE A 86 -3.13 1.22 4.68
C ILE A 86 -2.18 0.79 3.57
N TRP A 87 -0.89 0.83 3.84
CA TRP A 87 0.16 0.48 2.89
C TRP A 87 0.11 -1.00 2.49
N MET A 88 0.09 -1.24 1.18
CA MET A 88 0.03 -2.57 0.58
C MET A 88 1.46 -3.06 0.30
N ASN A 89 2.19 -3.37 1.36
CA ASN A 89 3.61 -3.69 1.32
C ASN A 89 3.95 -5.19 1.30
N THR A 90 2.99 -6.06 1.09
CA THR A 90 3.22 -7.51 1.04
C THR A 90 2.89 -8.08 -0.34
N GLN A 91 3.87 -8.73 -0.96
CA GLN A 91 3.73 -9.45 -2.23
C GLN A 91 3.17 -10.86 -2.00
N ARG A 92 2.10 -10.94 -1.25
CA ARG A 92 1.45 -12.22 -1.01
C ARG A 92 0.41 -12.45 -2.11
N PRO A 93 0.34 -13.65 -2.71
CA PRO A 93 -0.74 -13.97 -3.63
C PRO A 93 -2.07 -13.80 -2.90
N GLU A 94 -2.81 -12.81 -3.33
CA GLU A 94 -4.17 -12.56 -2.87
C GLU A 94 -5.06 -12.66 -4.10
N TRP A 95 -6.26 -13.15 -3.93
CA TRP A 95 -7.18 -13.27 -5.03
C TRP A 95 -7.83 -11.92 -5.45
N ASN A 96 -7.54 -10.85 -4.70
CA ASN A 96 -7.89 -9.49 -5.08
C ASN A 96 -6.81 -8.91 -6.02
N ASP A 97 -7.16 -8.75 -7.28
CA ASP A 97 -6.25 -8.26 -8.32
C ASP A 97 -5.74 -6.84 -8.05
N ALA A 98 -6.50 -5.99 -7.37
CA ALA A 98 -6.05 -4.67 -6.96
C ALA A 98 -4.84 -4.75 -6.02
N ASN A 99 -4.80 -5.72 -5.11
CA ASN A 99 -3.64 -5.95 -4.24
C ASN A 99 -2.41 -6.35 -5.06
N ASN A 100 -2.56 -7.19 -6.07
CA ASN A 100 -1.45 -7.60 -6.93
C ASN A 100 -0.92 -6.44 -7.77
N ALA A 101 -1.80 -5.59 -8.28
CA ALA A 101 -1.42 -4.44 -9.10
C ALA A 101 -0.75 -3.32 -8.30
N LEU A 102 -1.18 -3.12 -7.05
CA LEU A 102 -0.80 -1.99 -6.20
C LEU A 102 0.30 -2.31 -5.20
N VAL A 103 0.63 -3.60 -5.01
CA VAL A 103 1.64 -4.00 -4.04
C VAL A 103 2.95 -3.23 -4.22
N GLY A 104 3.46 -2.73 -3.12
CA GLY A 104 4.68 -1.91 -3.07
C GLY A 104 4.37 -0.43 -2.86
N ASN A 105 3.80 0.25 -3.83
CA ASN A 105 3.53 1.69 -3.73
C ASN A 105 2.06 2.01 -3.43
N GLY A 106 1.17 1.03 -3.52
CA GLY A 106 -0.25 1.21 -3.27
C GLY A 106 -0.61 1.37 -1.81
N VAL A 107 -1.62 2.18 -1.56
CA VAL A 107 -2.16 2.48 -0.23
C VAL A 107 -3.68 2.33 -0.29
N SER A 108 -4.25 1.46 0.55
CA SER A 108 -5.66 1.09 0.49
C SER A 108 -6.51 1.93 1.44
N MET A 109 -7.34 2.79 0.89
CA MET A 109 -8.42 3.42 1.63
C MET A 109 -9.55 2.42 1.93
N VAL A 110 -9.78 1.45 1.05
CA VAL A 110 -10.78 0.39 1.27
C VAL A 110 -10.51 -0.35 2.58
N THR A 111 -9.25 -0.77 2.81
CA THR A 111 -8.86 -1.41 4.07
C THR A 111 -9.02 -0.46 5.26
N LEU A 112 -8.74 0.83 5.09
CA LEU A 112 -8.92 1.83 6.13
C LEU A 112 -10.40 2.02 6.51
N TYR A 113 -11.31 2.07 5.53
CA TYR A 113 -12.75 2.19 5.80
C TYR A 113 -13.28 1.00 6.60
N TYR A 114 -12.88 -0.23 6.26
CA TYR A 114 -13.26 -1.42 7.02
C TYR A 114 -12.58 -1.48 8.39
N LEU A 115 -11.33 -0.99 8.52
CA LEU A 115 -10.66 -0.87 9.81
C LEU A 115 -11.42 0.09 10.73
N ARG A 116 -11.83 1.25 10.21
CA ARG A 116 -12.68 2.21 10.95
C ARG A 116 -13.98 1.55 11.42
N ARG A 117 -14.68 0.84 10.53
CA ARG A 117 -15.90 0.10 10.88
C ARG A 117 -15.65 -0.89 12.00
N PHE A 118 -14.55 -1.64 11.92
CA PHE A 118 -14.19 -2.61 12.94
C PHE A 118 -13.89 -1.96 14.28
N LEU A 119 -13.14 -0.88 14.33
CA LEU A 119 -12.83 -0.16 15.58
C LEU A 119 -14.07 0.46 16.20
N ALA A 120 -14.96 1.04 15.40
CA ALA A 120 -16.23 1.58 15.88
C ALA A 120 -17.17 0.47 16.44
N PHE A 121 -17.08 -0.74 15.92
CA PHE A 121 -17.77 -1.91 16.47
C PHE A 121 -17.09 -2.44 17.75
N LEU A 122 -15.75 -2.46 17.78
CA LEU A 122 -14.98 -2.98 18.93
C LEU A 122 -15.13 -2.09 20.17
N LYS A 123 -15.13 -0.77 19.99
CA LYS A 123 -15.18 0.20 21.09
C LYS A 123 -16.31 -0.06 22.12
N PRO A 124 -17.59 -0.14 21.73
CA PRO A 124 -18.66 -0.42 22.69
C PRO A 124 -18.55 -1.81 23.32
N LEU A 125 -17.96 -2.80 22.66
CA LEU A 125 -17.73 -4.12 23.27
C LEU A 125 -16.68 -4.07 24.37
N LEU A 126 -15.63 -3.26 24.22
CA LEU A 126 -14.63 -3.03 25.25
C LEU A 126 -15.27 -2.32 26.45
N GLN A 127 -16.04 -1.27 26.20
CA GLN A 127 -16.72 -0.47 27.24
C GLN A 127 -17.76 -1.25 28.06
N GLN A 128 -18.38 -2.25 27.45
CA GLN A 128 -19.37 -3.12 28.11
C GLN A 128 -18.73 -4.36 28.78
N SER A 129 -17.41 -4.54 28.60
CA SER A 129 -16.71 -5.69 29.16
C SER A 129 -16.60 -5.58 30.68
N GLU A 130 -16.95 -6.66 31.39
CA GLU A 130 -16.68 -6.78 32.82
C GLU A 130 -15.21 -7.12 33.12
N VAL A 131 -14.42 -7.44 32.09
CA VAL A 131 -12.99 -7.76 32.20
C VAL A 131 -12.20 -6.45 32.12
N GLU A 132 -11.43 -6.15 33.15
CA GLU A 132 -10.59 -4.96 33.19
C GLU A 132 -9.19 -5.21 32.61
N VAL A 133 -8.70 -6.44 32.73
CA VAL A 133 -7.34 -6.83 32.37
C VAL A 133 -7.35 -8.13 31.56
N ALA A 134 -6.68 -8.14 30.43
CA ALA A 134 -6.44 -9.34 29.65
C ALA A 134 -4.95 -9.71 29.64
N GLN A 135 -4.65 -11.01 29.66
CA GLN A 135 -3.27 -11.47 29.52
C GLN A 135 -2.92 -11.58 28.02
N VAL A 136 -1.85 -10.93 27.59
CA VAL A 136 -1.34 -10.98 26.21
C VAL A 136 0.14 -11.33 26.20
N SER A 137 0.63 -11.88 25.10
CA SER A 137 2.05 -12.22 24.96
C SER A 137 2.92 -10.98 25.11
N SER A 138 4.06 -11.13 25.80
CA SER A 138 5.00 -10.03 26.09
C SER A 138 5.44 -9.33 24.81
N GLU A 139 5.66 -10.07 23.73
CA GLU A 139 6.04 -9.53 22.42
C GLU A 139 4.93 -8.67 21.80
N LEU A 140 3.67 -9.07 21.99
CA LEU A 140 2.53 -8.31 21.51
C LEU A 140 2.32 -7.03 22.34
N MET A 141 2.61 -7.08 23.65
CA MET A 141 2.52 -5.90 24.51
C MET A 141 3.51 -4.81 24.07
N VAL A 142 4.76 -5.17 23.77
CA VAL A 142 5.77 -4.23 23.21
C VAL A 142 5.31 -3.63 21.88
N PHE A 143 4.66 -4.43 21.04
CA PHE A 143 4.11 -3.96 19.78
C PHE A 143 2.95 -2.97 20.00
N PHE A 144 2.03 -3.30 20.91
CA PHE A 144 0.92 -2.43 21.31
C PHE A 144 1.43 -1.07 21.80
N GLU A 145 2.38 -1.06 22.73
CA GLU A 145 2.98 0.15 23.29
C GLU A 145 3.63 1.02 22.21
N GLY A 146 4.39 0.42 21.28
CA GLY A 146 5.05 1.16 20.20
C GLY A 146 4.06 1.82 19.23
N ILE A 147 2.94 1.17 18.92
CA ILE A 147 1.87 1.74 18.10
C ILE A 147 1.17 2.88 18.86
N ALA A 148 0.75 2.62 20.12
CA ALA A 148 0.05 3.60 20.95
C ALA A 148 0.89 4.87 21.17
N GLU A 149 2.16 4.71 21.54
CA GLU A 149 3.10 5.83 21.73
C GLU A 149 3.25 6.66 20.45
N THR A 150 3.36 6.02 19.30
CA THR A 150 3.52 6.72 18.01
C THR A 150 2.27 7.54 17.68
N LEU A 151 1.08 6.97 17.81
CA LEU A 151 -0.17 7.67 17.50
C LEU A 151 -0.40 8.84 18.46
N VAL A 152 -0.18 8.66 19.75
CA VAL A 152 -0.32 9.74 20.74
C VAL A 152 0.71 10.86 20.51
N ARG A 153 1.95 10.52 20.20
CA ARG A 153 3.04 11.50 19.97
C ARG A 153 2.74 12.48 18.86
N TYR A 154 2.08 12.06 17.80
CA TYR A 154 1.80 12.88 16.61
C TYR A 154 0.33 13.25 16.47
N GLN A 155 -0.50 13.09 17.51
CA GLN A 155 -1.93 13.38 17.49
C GLN A 155 -2.23 14.86 17.20
N ASP A 156 -1.35 15.76 17.63
CA ASP A 156 -1.44 17.20 17.35
C ASP A 156 -1.45 17.53 15.83
N LYS A 157 -0.90 16.66 14.99
CA LYS A 157 -0.88 16.82 13.53
C LYS A 157 -2.26 16.68 12.88
N LEU A 158 -3.23 16.12 13.58
CA LEU A 158 -4.61 15.96 13.08
C LEU A 158 -5.40 17.29 13.01
N GLY A 159 -4.84 18.39 13.51
CA GLY A 159 -5.46 19.72 13.45
C GLY A 159 -5.52 20.35 12.07
N GLY A 160 -4.89 19.77 11.06
CA GLY A 160 -4.84 20.29 9.69
C GLY A 160 -4.34 19.25 8.68
N LYS A 161 -3.98 19.70 7.46
CA LYS A 161 -3.35 18.83 6.48
C LYS A 161 -1.98 18.37 6.96
N ILE A 162 -1.72 17.07 6.86
CA ILE A 162 -0.46 16.48 7.29
C ILE A 162 0.56 16.61 6.15
N ASP A 163 1.70 17.24 6.43
CA ASP A 163 2.81 17.36 5.49
C ASP A 163 3.58 16.03 5.31
N ASP A 164 4.38 15.95 4.25
CA ASP A 164 5.08 14.73 3.87
C ASP A 164 6.13 14.28 4.91
N GLN A 165 6.73 15.20 5.65
CA GLN A 165 7.69 14.90 6.72
C GLN A 165 6.96 14.35 7.96
N SER A 166 5.88 14.99 8.38
CA SER A 166 5.04 14.51 9.49
C SER A 166 4.44 13.14 9.18
N ARG A 167 3.98 12.93 7.93
CA ARG A 167 3.49 11.63 7.45
C ARG A 167 4.57 10.57 7.54
N ARG A 168 5.80 10.90 7.14
CA ARG A 168 6.96 10.02 7.25
C ARG A 168 7.27 9.67 8.70
N GLN A 169 7.26 10.61 9.62
CA GLN A 169 7.53 10.37 11.04
C GLN A 169 6.53 9.41 11.68
N VAL A 170 5.24 9.57 11.38
CA VAL A 170 4.21 8.61 11.83
C VAL A 170 4.46 7.23 11.26
N LEU A 171 4.69 7.13 9.94
CA LEU A 171 4.98 5.86 9.29
C LEU A 171 6.24 5.18 9.85
N ASP A 172 7.30 5.94 10.12
CA ASP A 172 8.55 5.42 10.70
C ASP A 172 8.31 4.82 12.10
N GLY A 173 7.54 5.49 12.94
CA GLY A 173 7.20 4.97 14.27
C GLY A 173 6.39 3.68 14.19
N LEU A 174 5.30 3.70 13.43
CA LEU A 174 4.41 2.56 13.25
C LEU A 174 5.10 1.37 12.58
N GLY A 175 5.81 1.62 11.47
CA GLY A 175 6.52 0.60 10.71
C GLY A 175 7.68 -0.03 11.49
N SER A 176 8.40 0.77 12.28
CA SER A 176 9.46 0.28 13.17
C SER A 176 8.92 -0.61 14.29
N ALA A 177 7.78 -0.25 14.90
CA ALA A 177 7.13 -1.08 15.91
C ALA A 177 6.72 -2.44 15.33
N GLY A 178 6.10 -2.44 14.12
CA GLY A 178 5.73 -3.67 13.43
C GLY A 178 6.94 -4.52 13.02
N SER A 179 8.05 -3.89 12.62
CA SER A 179 9.29 -4.58 12.26
C SER A 179 9.93 -5.26 13.48
N LYS A 180 10.05 -4.54 14.59
CA LYS A 180 10.58 -5.09 15.86
C LYS A 180 9.80 -6.32 16.33
N TYR A 181 8.46 -6.24 16.28
CA TYR A 181 7.60 -7.36 16.65
C TYR A 181 7.85 -8.58 15.75
N ARG A 182 7.85 -8.40 14.43
CA ARG A 182 8.13 -9.50 13.47
C ARG A 182 9.51 -10.10 13.66
N GLU A 183 10.54 -9.28 13.84
CA GLU A 183 11.89 -9.75 14.07
C GLU A 183 12.02 -10.59 15.34
N ALA A 184 11.37 -10.16 16.43
CA ALA A 184 11.35 -10.94 17.68
C ALA A 184 10.77 -12.34 17.45
N ILE A 185 9.61 -12.43 16.79
CA ILE A 185 8.95 -13.70 16.49
C ILE A 185 9.76 -14.54 15.48
N TYR A 186 10.35 -13.94 14.46
CA TYR A 186 11.10 -14.67 13.44
C TYR A 186 12.40 -15.28 13.98
N ARG A 187 13.07 -14.59 14.92
CA ARG A 187 14.34 -15.05 15.50
C ARG A 187 14.15 -16.02 16.67
N ASN A 188 13.21 -15.72 17.54
CA ASN A 188 13.13 -16.38 18.85
C ASN A 188 11.81 -17.12 19.08
N SER A 189 10.83 -16.99 18.17
CA SER A 189 9.43 -17.35 18.43
C SER A 189 8.86 -16.54 19.60
N TYR A 190 7.69 -16.93 20.11
CA TYR A 190 7.17 -16.34 21.35
C TYR A 190 7.91 -16.89 22.56
N SER A 191 8.16 -16.07 23.56
CA SER A 191 8.77 -16.49 24.82
C SER A 191 7.86 -17.42 25.63
N GLY A 192 6.54 -17.33 25.42
CA GLY A 192 5.52 -17.95 26.26
C GLY A 192 5.14 -17.10 27.47
N GLU A 193 5.84 -15.98 27.72
CA GLU A 193 5.51 -15.05 28.79
C GLU A 193 4.29 -14.20 28.42
N LYS A 194 3.46 -13.91 29.45
CA LYS A 194 2.27 -13.08 29.31
C LYS A 194 2.40 -11.83 30.19
N GLN A 195 1.80 -10.74 29.72
CA GLN A 195 1.71 -9.46 30.45
C GLN A 195 0.26 -8.99 30.52
N PRO A 196 -0.10 -8.25 31.58
CA PRO A 196 -1.44 -7.71 31.76
C PRO A 196 -1.64 -6.47 30.86
N LEU A 197 -2.56 -6.55 29.92
CA LEU A 197 -3.06 -5.41 29.16
C LEU A 197 -4.32 -4.87 29.83
N GLN A 198 -4.31 -3.62 30.25
CA GLN A 198 -5.50 -2.93 30.74
C GLN A 198 -6.44 -2.65 29.57
N LEU A 199 -7.71 -3.06 29.66
CA LEU A 199 -8.68 -2.81 28.60
C LEU A 199 -8.87 -1.31 28.35
N LYS A 200 -8.73 -0.49 29.40
CA LYS A 200 -8.75 0.97 29.25
C LYS A 200 -7.65 1.49 28.32
N ALA A 201 -6.44 0.95 28.38
CA ALA A 201 -5.35 1.34 27.47
C ALA A 201 -5.67 0.93 26.01
N LEU A 202 -6.38 -0.19 25.82
CA LEU A 202 -6.85 -0.59 24.49
C LEU A 202 -7.97 0.33 23.99
N GLU A 203 -8.90 0.74 24.85
CA GLU A 203 -9.92 1.74 24.49
C GLU A 203 -9.27 3.05 24.05
N ASP A 204 -8.29 3.54 24.81
CA ASP A 204 -7.57 4.79 24.49
C ASP A 204 -6.85 4.68 23.15
N LEU A 205 -6.21 3.52 22.83
CA LEU A 205 -5.65 3.26 21.51
C LEU A 205 -6.72 3.30 20.42
N VAL A 206 -7.87 2.65 20.65
CA VAL A 206 -8.98 2.63 19.68
C VAL A 206 -9.48 4.04 19.40
N ASP A 207 -9.60 4.89 20.43
CA ASP A 207 -10.06 6.27 20.30
C ASP A 207 -9.09 7.10 19.45
N VAL A 208 -7.81 7.07 19.77
CA VAL A 208 -6.78 7.78 18.99
C VAL A 208 -6.72 7.23 17.55
N ALA A 209 -6.76 5.91 17.36
CA ALA A 209 -6.76 5.33 16.03
C ALA A 209 -7.98 5.77 15.20
N LEU A 210 -9.17 5.84 15.79
CA LEU A 210 -10.38 6.34 15.11
C LEU A 210 -10.19 7.79 14.65
N GLU A 211 -9.59 8.68 15.46
CA GLU A 211 -9.31 10.06 15.07
C GLU A 211 -8.42 10.13 13.81
N TYR A 212 -7.36 9.33 13.73
CA TYR A 212 -6.48 9.25 12.56
C TYR A 212 -7.19 8.71 11.33
N LEU A 213 -7.98 7.64 11.48
CA LEU A 213 -8.72 7.05 10.37
C LEU A 213 -9.78 8.01 9.84
N GLU A 214 -10.54 8.66 10.72
CA GLU A 214 -11.59 9.63 10.35
C GLU A 214 -11.00 10.90 9.75
N HIS A 215 -9.84 11.38 10.24
CA HIS A 215 -9.08 12.45 9.58
C HIS A 215 -8.71 12.05 8.13
N SER A 216 -8.19 10.83 7.95
CA SER A 216 -7.80 10.34 6.62
C SER A 216 -9.01 10.14 5.71
N ILE A 217 -10.18 9.73 6.23
CA ILE A 217 -11.42 9.65 5.44
C ILE A 217 -11.81 11.03 4.91
N ARG A 218 -11.78 12.06 5.77
CA ARG A 218 -12.07 13.44 5.34
C ARG A 218 -11.10 13.93 4.26
N ALA A 219 -9.80 13.65 4.41
CA ALA A 219 -8.78 14.04 3.44
C ALA A 219 -8.91 13.32 2.08
N ASN A 220 -9.62 12.19 2.05
CA ASN A 220 -9.85 11.40 0.84
C ASN A 220 -11.21 11.64 0.18
N GLN A 221 -11.98 12.60 0.66
CA GLN A 221 -13.18 13.06 -0.04
C GLN A 221 -12.77 13.89 -1.25
N ARG A 222 -13.33 13.56 -2.40
CA ARG A 222 -13.11 14.24 -3.68
C ARG A 222 -14.06 15.44 -3.84
N THR A 223 -13.75 16.31 -4.75
CA THR A 223 -14.59 17.49 -5.07
C THR A 223 -15.95 17.13 -5.67
N ASP A 224 -16.08 15.92 -6.22
CA ASP A 224 -17.31 15.35 -6.78
C ASP A 224 -18.14 14.57 -5.76
N ASN A 225 -17.88 14.72 -4.46
CA ASN A 225 -18.50 13.99 -3.34
C ASN A 225 -18.27 12.48 -3.31
N LEU A 226 -17.43 11.95 -4.20
CA LEU A 226 -16.94 10.57 -4.10
C LEU A 226 -15.71 10.49 -3.18
N TYR A 227 -15.23 9.28 -2.94
CA TYR A 227 -14.08 9.01 -2.09
C TYR A 227 -13.03 8.18 -2.83
N HIS A 228 -11.76 8.39 -2.51
CA HIS A 228 -10.68 7.59 -3.06
C HIS A 228 -10.73 6.15 -2.49
N ALA A 229 -10.49 5.16 -3.36
CA ALA A 229 -10.39 3.74 -3.00
C ALA A 229 -8.97 3.33 -2.69
N TYR A 230 -8.07 3.74 -3.57
CA TYR A 230 -6.63 3.46 -3.50
C TYR A 230 -5.84 4.69 -3.88
N ASN A 231 -4.71 4.85 -3.20
CA ASN A 231 -3.75 5.91 -3.43
C ASN A 231 -2.37 5.30 -3.70
N LEU A 232 -1.41 6.14 -4.06
CA LEU A 232 -0.01 5.78 -4.20
C LEU A 232 0.84 6.59 -3.24
N MET A 233 1.78 5.93 -2.62
CA MET A 233 2.83 6.60 -1.88
C MET A 233 4.13 6.69 -2.68
N SER A 234 4.89 7.74 -2.45
CA SER A 234 6.27 7.87 -2.91
C SER A 234 7.16 8.29 -1.73
N VAL A 235 8.31 7.63 -1.60
CA VAL A 235 9.33 8.05 -0.65
C VAL A 235 10.20 9.07 -1.36
N GLU A 236 10.17 10.31 -0.88
CA GLU A 236 10.87 11.43 -1.50
C GLU A 236 12.37 11.42 -1.16
N LYS A 237 13.19 11.98 -2.05
CA LYS A 237 14.65 12.07 -1.86
C LYS A 237 15.04 12.82 -0.57
N GLU A 238 14.23 13.79 -0.17
CA GLU A 238 14.41 14.58 1.05
C GLU A 238 13.86 13.90 2.31
N GLY A 239 13.40 12.65 2.18
CA GLY A 239 12.98 11.81 3.30
C GLY A 239 11.49 11.92 3.68
N GLY A 240 10.67 12.68 2.95
CA GLY A 240 9.22 12.72 3.13
C GLY A 240 8.49 11.52 2.52
N VAL A 241 7.20 11.40 2.81
CA VAL A 241 6.29 10.46 2.14
C VAL A 241 5.14 11.26 1.53
N SER A 242 5.12 11.35 0.20
CA SER A 242 4.03 11.97 -0.54
C SER A 242 2.93 10.95 -0.88
N VAL A 243 1.70 11.45 -1.05
CA VAL A 243 0.54 10.66 -1.45
C VAL A 243 -0.05 11.27 -2.71
N SER A 244 -0.27 10.44 -3.72
CA SER A 244 -0.98 10.78 -4.94
C SER A 244 -2.23 9.91 -5.08
N TYR A 245 -3.25 10.46 -5.76
CA TYR A 245 -4.57 9.86 -5.81
C TYR A 245 -4.81 9.16 -7.14
N LEU A 246 -5.49 8.02 -7.08
CA LEU A 246 -5.98 7.33 -8.25
C LEU A 246 -7.38 7.83 -8.65
N SER A 247 -7.81 7.43 -9.85
CA SER A 247 -9.18 7.68 -10.31
C SER A 247 -10.20 7.06 -9.37
N GLU A 248 -11.44 7.51 -9.48
CA GLU A 248 -12.56 6.95 -8.73
C GLU A 248 -12.76 5.47 -9.02
N MET A 249 -13.18 4.74 -8.01
CA MET A 249 -13.57 3.34 -8.09
C MET A 249 -14.83 3.10 -7.27
N LEU A 250 -15.69 2.23 -7.77
CA LEU A 250 -16.91 1.83 -7.08
C LEU A 250 -16.60 1.19 -5.72
N GLU A 251 -15.53 0.41 -5.63
CA GLU A 251 -15.11 -0.24 -4.39
C GLU A 251 -14.89 0.75 -3.23
N GLY A 252 -14.30 1.92 -3.51
CA GLY A 252 -14.11 2.97 -2.51
C GLY A 252 -15.44 3.51 -1.97
N GLN A 253 -16.44 3.67 -2.83
CA GLN A 253 -17.75 4.18 -2.45
C GLN A 253 -18.51 3.17 -1.59
N VAL A 254 -18.50 1.89 -1.98
CA VAL A 254 -19.08 0.82 -1.18
C VAL A 254 -18.42 0.73 0.20
N ALA A 255 -17.10 0.81 0.25
CA ALA A 255 -16.35 0.71 1.49
C ALA A 255 -16.60 1.91 2.43
N VAL A 256 -16.62 3.15 1.92
CA VAL A 256 -16.90 4.32 2.75
C VAL A 256 -18.34 4.35 3.26
N LEU A 257 -19.33 3.98 2.42
CA LEU A 257 -20.72 3.80 2.85
C LEU A 257 -20.86 2.74 3.96
N SER A 258 -20.09 1.65 3.84
CA SER A 258 -20.07 0.58 4.84
C SER A 258 -19.29 0.93 6.11
N SER A 259 -18.49 1.99 6.09
CA SER A 259 -17.61 2.36 7.21
C SER A 259 -18.37 2.78 8.47
N GLY A 260 -19.60 3.24 8.32
CA GLY A 260 -20.43 3.83 9.38
C GLY A 260 -19.94 5.22 9.82
N TYR A 261 -19.07 5.85 9.04
CA TYR A 261 -18.56 7.21 9.31
C TYR A 261 -19.49 8.29 8.78
N LEU A 262 -20.09 8.07 7.60
CA LEU A 262 -20.92 9.07 6.94
C LEU A 262 -22.29 9.22 7.59
N SER A 263 -22.80 10.47 7.65
CA SER A 263 -24.19 10.72 8.02
C SER A 263 -25.15 10.20 6.92
N PRO A 264 -26.45 10.03 7.22
CA PRO A 264 -27.43 9.66 6.19
C PRO A 264 -27.47 10.62 5.00
N GLU A 265 -27.27 11.94 5.24
CA GLU A 265 -27.20 12.96 4.20
C GLU A 265 -25.97 12.78 3.32
N GLN A 266 -24.80 12.57 3.93
CA GLN A 266 -23.56 12.29 3.21
C GLN A 266 -23.64 10.97 2.42
N CYS A 267 -24.27 9.93 2.96
CA CYS A 267 -24.52 8.69 2.22
C CYS A 267 -25.37 8.94 0.96
N ARG A 268 -26.44 9.72 1.08
CA ARG A 268 -27.27 10.12 -0.06
C ARG A 268 -26.47 10.90 -1.09
N ASP A 269 -25.60 11.82 -0.65
CA ASP A 269 -24.80 12.64 -1.54
C ASP A 269 -23.78 11.79 -2.32
N VAL A 270 -23.17 10.78 -1.69
CA VAL A 270 -22.32 9.78 -2.37
C VAL A 270 -23.11 8.98 -3.41
N LEU A 271 -24.33 8.53 -3.07
CA LEU A 271 -25.17 7.76 -4.00
C LEU A 271 -25.61 8.59 -5.20
N ASN A 272 -25.93 9.87 -5.01
CA ASN A 272 -26.24 10.79 -6.10
C ASN A 272 -25.00 11.05 -6.97
N ALA A 273 -23.85 11.34 -6.35
CA ALA A 273 -22.60 11.54 -7.06
C ALA A 273 -22.17 10.31 -7.88
N LEU A 274 -22.42 9.10 -7.37
CA LEU A 274 -22.19 7.85 -8.12
C LEU A 274 -23.00 7.79 -9.41
N LYS A 275 -24.28 8.20 -9.35
CA LYS A 275 -25.15 8.18 -10.52
C LYS A 275 -24.73 9.21 -11.57
N ASP A 276 -24.14 10.31 -11.13
CA ASP A 276 -23.67 11.40 -12.02
C ASP A 276 -22.22 11.18 -12.48
N SER A 277 -21.56 10.11 -12.01
CA SER A 277 -20.14 9.83 -12.29
C SER A 277 -19.93 8.98 -13.55
N ALA A 278 -18.67 8.93 -14.02
CA ALA A 278 -18.26 8.04 -15.12
C ALA A 278 -18.34 6.54 -14.75
N LEU A 279 -18.64 6.21 -13.50
CA LEU A 279 -18.89 4.83 -13.06
C LEU A 279 -20.28 4.34 -13.45
N PHE A 280 -21.25 5.22 -13.68
CA PHE A 280 -22.61 4.84 -14.02
C PHE A 280 -22.73 4.54 -15.53
N ARG A 281 -23.33 3.38 -15.84
CA ARG A 281 -23.69 2.95 -17.20
C ARG A 281 -25.20 3.08 -17.40
N GLU A 282 -25.62 4.14 -18.08
CA GLU A 282 -27.03 4.40 -18.33
C GLU A 282 -27.67 3.31 -19.21
N ASP A 283 -26.95 2.82 -20.22
CA ASP A 283 -27.40 1.79 -21.15
C ASP A 283 -27.69 0.43 -20.47
N GLN A 284 -27.04 0.16 -19.32
CA GLN A 284 -27.23 -1.06 -18.54
C GLN A 284 -27.91 -0.79 -17.19
N TYR A 285 -28.11 0.47 -16.84
CA TYR A 285 -28.58 0.90 -15.52
C TYR A 285 -27.79 0.23 -14.39
N SER A 286 -26.45 0.26 -14.52
CA SER A 286 -25.51 -0.41 -13.62
C SER A 286 -24.24 0.44 -13.42
N TYR A 287 -23.34 -0.02 -12.55
CA TYR A 287 -22.07 0.64 -12.28
C TYR A 287 -20.89 -0.19 -12.77
N LEU A 288 -19.87 0.50 -13.28
CA LEU A 288 -18.56 -0.06 -13.55
C LEU A 288 -17.72 -0.03 -12.26
N LEU A 289 -16.76 -0.95 -12.14
CA LEU A 289 -15.82 -0.94 -11.03
C LEU A 289 -14.92 0.31 -11.07
N TYR A 290 -14.50 0.71 -12.25
CA TYR A 290 -13.74 1.91 -12.56
C TYR A 290 -14.14 2.46 -13.92
N PRO A 291 -13.94 3.76 -14.20
CA PRO A 291 -14.37 4.36 -15.45
C PRO A 291 -13.65 3.76 -16.66
N ASN A 292 -14.36 3.62 -17.77
CA ASN A 292 -13.71 3.36 -19.05
C ASN A 292 -12.85 4.57 -19.42
N LYS A 293 -11.62 4.31 -19.86
CA LYS A 293 -10.71 5.33 -20.35
C LYS A 293 -10.34 5.02 -21.78
N ASP A 294 -10.45 6.01 -22.65
CA ASP A 294 -9.85 5.94 -23.96
C ASP A 294 -8.34 6.12 -23.81
N LEU A 295 -7.61 5.05 -24.07
CA LEU A 295 -6.16 5.08 -24.01
C LEU A 295 -5.61 5.73 -25.29
N PRO A 296 -4.62 6.64 -25.18
CA PRO A 296 -3.95 7.17 -26.35
C PRO A 296 -3.27 6.04 -27.11
N ARG A 297 -3.29 6.14 -28.44
CA ARG A 297 -2.49 5.25 -29.29
C ARG A 297 -1.01 5.42 -29.01
N PHE A 298 -0.19 4.44 -29.36
CA PHE A 298 1.24 4.48 -29.08
C PHE A 298 1.92 5.78 -29.55
N MET A 299 1.64 6.23 -30.75
CA MET A 299 2.25 7.46 -31.29
C MET A 299 1.79 8.72 -30.58
N GLU A 300 0.56 8.75 -30.07
CA GLU A 300 0.04 9.85 -29.25
C GLU A 300 0.66 9.83 -27.84
N LYS A 301 0.86 8.64 -27.29
CA LYS A 301 1.49 8.46 -25.98
C LYS A 301 2.99 8.73 -26.03
N ASN A 302 3.67 8.25 -27.05
CA ASN A 302 5.12 8.40 -27.24
C ASN A 302 5.46 9.81 -27.79
N CYS A 303 5.00 10.87 -27.14
CA CYS A 303 5.35 12.25 -27.46
C CYS A 303 6.17 12.85 -26.33
N ILE A 304 7.38 13.28 -26.65
CA ILE A 304 8.26 13.96 -25.69
C ILE A 304 7.96 15.47 -25.78
N PRO A 305 7.57 16.12 -24.69
CA PRO A 305 7.34 17.57 -24.68
C PRO A 305 8.60 18.36 -25.11
N ASP A 306 8.45 19.40 -25.90
CA ASP A 306 9.55 20.25 -26.35
C ASP A 306 10.39 20.79 -25.19
N SER A 307 9.76 21.11 -24.06
CA SER A 307 10.46 21.57 -22.85
C SER A 307 11.39 20.51 -22.26
N GLU A 308 11.05 19.23 -22.35
CA GLU A 308 11.90 18.14 -21.87
C GLU A 308 13.10 17.92 -22.80
N VAL A 309 12.88 18.02 -24.10
CA VAL A 309 13.98 17.97 -25.09
C VAL A 309 14.91 19.16 -24.89
N ALA A 310 14.37 20.37 -24.75
CA ALA A 310 15.15 21.56 -24.49
C ALA A 310 15.92 21.50 -23.17
N GLY A 311 15.38 20.80 -22.16
CA GLY A 311 16.01 20.61 -20.84
C GLY A 311 17.13 19.57 -20.81
N SER A 312 17.22 18.65 -21.78
CA SER A 312 18.27 17.62 -21.85
C SER A 312 19.34 17.96 -22.89
N LYS A 313 20.58 18.05 -22.44
CA LYS A 313 21.72 18.27 -23.33
C LYS A 313 21.97 17.05 -24.23
N LEU A 314 21.82 15.85 -23.69
CA LEU A 314 22.00 14.60 -24.42
C LEU A 314 20.96 14.42 -25.51
N LEU A 315 19.67 14.66 -25.24
CA LEU A 315 18.62 14.55 -26.25
C LEU A 315 18.86 15.53 -27.42
N ARG A 316 19.30 16.76 -27.12
CA ARG A 316 19.64 17.73 -28.17
C ARG A 316 20.84 17.29 -28.98
N GLU A 317 21.90 16.81 -28.33
CA GLU A 317 23.11 16.30 -29.03
C GLU A 317 22.77 15.15 -29.96
N LEU A 318 21.91 14.20 -29.56
CA LEU A 318 21.45 13.10 -30.40
C LEU A 318 20.69 13.61 -31.64
N LEU A 319 19.79 14.57 -31.44
CA LEU A 319 19.03 15.17 -32.53
C LEU A 319 19.93 15.97 -33.49
N ASP A 320 20.86 16.77 -33.00
CA ASP A 320 21.79 17.57 -33.79
C ASP A 320 22.71 16.68 -34.67
N ARG A 321 23.02 15.50 -34.18
CA ARG A 321 23.81 14.48 -34.93
C ARG A 321 22.95 13.60 -35.85
N GLY A 322 21.64 13.72 -35.79
CA GLY A 322 20.72 12.85 -36.53
C GLY A 322 20.71 11.41 -36.04
N ASP A 323 21.16 11.18 -34.81
CA ASP A 323 21.13 9.84 -34.20
C ASP A 323 19.69 9.51 -33.79
N VAL A 324 19.18 8.40 -34.31
CA VAL A 324 17.78 7.96 -34.13
C VAL A 324 17.67 6.77 -33.17
N GLN A 325 18.74 6.38 -32.50
CA GLN A 325 18.74 5.21 -31.63
C GLN A 325 17.85 5.42 -30.40
N ILE A 326 17.82 6.64 -29.86
CA ILE A 326 17.05 6.96 -28.64
C ILE A 326 15.85 7.86 -28.91
N ILE A 327 16.05 8.93 -29.69
CA ILE A 327 15.03 9.95 -29.95
C ILE A 327 14.93 10.18 -31.46
N LYS A 328 13.71 10.46 -31.93
CA LYS A 328 13.42 10.86 -33.32
C LYS A 328 12.54 12.08 -33.34
N LYS A 329 12.70 12.94 -34.34
CA LYS A 329 11.78 13.98 -34.70
C LYS A 329 10.96 13.52 -35.90
N ASP A 330 9.64 13.61 -35.83
CA ASP A 330 8.76 13.27 -36.94
C ASP A 330 8.63 14.41 -37.96
N VAL A 331 7.89 14.17 -39.03
CA VAL A 331 7.65 15.14 -40.09
C VAL A 331 6.79 16.32 -39.64
N GLY A 332 6.00 16.15 -38.59
CA GLY A 332 5.18 17.18 -37.94
C GLY A 332 5.96 18.01 -36.95
N GLY A 333 7.20 17.63 -36.64
CA GLY A 333 8.07 18.33 -35.69
C GLY A 333 8.01 17.79 -34.26
N ALA A 334 7.18 16.80 -33.95
CA ALA A 334 7.08 16.18 -32.64
C ALA A 334 8.24 15.23 -32.36
N TYR A 335 8.62 15.11 -31.10
CA TYR A 335 9.71 14.25 -30.65
C TYR A 335 9.16 12.95 -30.03
N HIS A 336 9.80 11.83 -30.38
CA HIS A 336 9.41 10.50 -29.94
C HIS A 336 10.62 9.69 -29.49
N PHE A 337 10.46 8.88 -28.47
CA PHE A 337 11.43 7.83 -28.18
C PHE A 337 11.40 6.75 -29.27
N ASN A 338 12.50 6.05 -29.43
CA ASN A 338 12.57 4.93 -30.39
C ASN A 338 11.45 3.92 -30.11
N GLY A 339 10.63 3.62 -31.12
CA GLY A 339 9.46 2.75 -31.01
C GLY A 339 9.75 1.30 -30.64
N ASN A 340 11.01 0.89 -30.66
CA ASN A 340 11.43 -0.44 -30.23
C ASN A 340 11.58 -0.59 -28.71
N PHE A 341 11.54 0.52 -27.94
CA PHE A 341 11.63 0.45 -26.48
C PHE A 341 10.30 -0.05 -25.90
N ARG A 342 10.34 -1.18 -25.21
CA ARG A 342 9.22 -1.78 -24.52
C ARG A 342 9.15 -1.33 -23.04
N ASN A 343 10.30 -0.94 -22.48
CA ASN A 343 10.44 -0.55 -21.08
C ASN A 343 11.74 0.26 -20.89
N ALA A 344 11.94 0.77 -19.68
CA ALA A 344 13.13 1.57 -19.33
C ALA A 344 14.45 0.78 -19.43
N GLN A 345 14.42 -0.56 -19.37
CA GLN A 345 15.64 -1.37 -19.52
C GLN A 345 16.13 -1.36 -20.96
N ASP A 346 15.22 -1.40 -21.96
CA ASP A 346 15.60 -1.29 -23.36
C ASP A 346 16.28 0.08 -23.63
N LEU A 347 15.76 1.16 -23.02
CA LEU A 347 16.39 2.48 -23.10
C LEU A 347 17.78 2.50 -22.42
N LYS A 348 17.94 1.87 -21.25
CA LYS A 348 19.25 1.74 -20.59
C LYS A 348 20.26 1.00 -21.47
N SER A 349 19.83 -0.13 -22.04
CA SER A 349 20.67 -0.90 -22.95
C SER A 349 21.05 -0.11 -24.22
N ALA A 350 20.20 0.79 -24.70
CA ALA A 350 20.53 1.68 -25.81
C ALA A 350 21.65 2.70 -25.41
N PHE A 351 21.63 3.22 -24.17
CA PHE A 351 22.75 4.05 -23.70
C PHE A 351 24.07 3.28 -23.60
N ASP A 352 24.02 2.00 -23.19
CA ASP A 352 25.23 1.16 -23.08
C ASP A 352 25.86 0.90 -24.46
N LEU A 353 25.08 1.02 -25.54
CA LEU A 353 25.57 0.88 -26.91
C LEU A 353 26.17 2.16 -27.49
N LEU A 354 25.91 3.33 -26.86
CA LEU A 354 26.51 4.59 -27.28
C LEU A 354 27.96 4.69 -26.75
N SER A 355 28.86 5.15 -27.60
CA SER A 355 30.25 5.37 -27.20
C SER A 355 30.40 6.71 -26.47
N ALA A 356 30.88 6.70 -25.21
CA ALA A 356 31.17 7.91 -24.47
C ALA A 356 32.25 8.81 -25.16
N ALA A 357 33.03 8.27 -26.08
CA ALA A 357 33.96 9.04 -26.88
C ALA A 357 33.29 9.87 -27.97
N ASP A 358 32.10 9.47 -28.37
CA ASP A 358 31.36 10.11 -29.46
C ASP A 358 30.35 11.16 -28.97
N TYR A 359 29.94 11.10 -27.68
CA TYR A 359 28.91 11.99 -27.13
C TYR A 359 29.41 12.78 -25.93
N THR A 360 29.35 14.12 -26.02
CA THR A 360 29.85 15.02 -24.98
C THR A 360 29.02 14.95 -23.69
N TYR A 361 27.73 14.71 -23.83
CA TYR A 361 26.78 14.74 -22.72
C TYR A 361 26.31 13.34 -22.28
N LEU A 362 26.95 12.26 -22.73
CA LEU A 362 26.66 10.90 -22.28
C LEU A 362 27.29 10.67 -20.89
N ASN A 363 26.58 11.08 -19.85
CA ASN A 363 26.98 10.92 -18.44
C ASN A 363 25.78 10.50 -17.59
N GLU A 364 26.05 10.05 -16.36
CA GLU A 364 25.02 9.53 -15.45
C GLU A 364 23.89 10.52 -15.15
N GLU A 365 24.19 11.82 -15.06
CA GLU A 365 23.19 12.85 -14.80
C GLU A 365 22.19 12.97 -15.96
N GLU A 366 22.69 13.08 -17.18
CA GLU A 366 21.84 13.20 -18.39
C GLU A 366 21.10 11.88 -18.68
N ILE A 367 21.75 10.72 -18.49
CA ILE A 367 21.07 9.42 -18.59
C ILE A 367 19.90 9.33 -17.60
N SER A 368 20.12 9.70 -16.34
CA SER A 368 19.08 9.73 -15.32
C SER A 368 17.96 10.69 -15.68
N ARG A 369 18.29 11.85 -16.25
CA ARG A 369 17.31 12.83 -16.75
C ARG A 369 16.46 12.24 -17.88
N VAL A 370 17.08 11.61 -18.87
CA VAL A 370 16.33 11.01 -20.00
C VAL A 370 15.47 9.84 -19.54
N LEU A 371 15.93 9.03 -18.60
CA LEU A 371 15.11 8.00 -17.96
C LEU A 371 13.89 8.58 -17.21
N ALA A 372 14.06 9.73 -16.55
CA ALA A 372 12.96 10.42 -15.91
C ALA A 372 11.95 10.97 -16.94
N VAL A 373 12.43 11.50 -18.08
CA VAL A 373 11.57 11.91 -19.20
C VAL A 373 10.81 10.73 -19.78
N PHE A 374 11.48 9.58 -19.97
CA PHE A 374 10.84 8.34 -20.43
C PHE A 374 9.72 7.90 -19.49
N GLU A 375 9.97 7.90 -18.18
CA GLU A 375 8.95 7.59 -17.18
C GLU A 375 7.80 8.62 -17.21
N LYS A 376 8.09 9.91 -17.38
CA LYS A 376 7.06 10.96 -17.49
C LYS A 376 6.17 10.78 -18.73
N VAL A 377 6.75 10.36 -19.86
CA VAL A 377 6.01 10.11 -21.10
C VAL A 377 5.15 8.86 -20.99
N PHE A 378 5.71 7.73 -20.56
CA PHE A 378 5.02 6.45 -20.54
C PHE A 378 4.31 6.14 -19.24
N ASN A 379 4.77 6.72 -18.13
CA ASN A 379 4.18 6.59 -16.80
C ASN A 379 4.01 5.12 -16.36
N HIS A 380 5.08 4.31 -16.50
CA HIS A 380 5.05 2.87 -16.18
C HIS A 380 4.77 2.57 -14.71
N LYS A 381 5.01 3.52 -13.81
CA LYS A 381 4.71 3.39 -12.38
C LYS A 381 3.25 3.61 -12.06
N ALA A 382 2.51 4.27 -12.94
CA ALA A 382 1.06 4.32 -12.86
C ALA A 382 0.49 3.02 -13.44
N PHE A 383 -0.73 2.73 -13.10
CA PHE A 383 -1.32 1.49 -13.48
C PHE A 383 -1.96 1.51 -14.79
N THR A 384 -1.83 0.43 -15.55
CA THR A 384 -2.56 0.24 -16.78
C THR A 384 -3.09 -1.18 -16.83
N GLY A 385 -4.36 -1.36 -16.55
CA GLY A 385 -5.13 -2.51 -17.01
C GLY A 385 -5.80 -2.16 -18.33
N ARG A 386 -6.75 -2.95 -18.80
CA ARG A 386 -7.53 -2.68 -20.02
C ARG A 386 -8.22 -1.30 -20.00
N SER A 387 -8.64 -0.85 -18.84
CA SER A 387 -9.22 0.46 -18.61
C SER A 387 -8.21 1.58 -18.44
N GLY A 388 -6.90 1.29 -18.45
CA GLY A 388 -5.85 2.23 -18.10
C GLY A 388 -5.82 2.64 -16.64
N THR A 389 -6.52 1.95 -15.76
CA THR A 389 -6.65 2.28 -14.33
C THR A 389 -5.62 1.55 -13.50
N PHE A 390 -5.42 0.24 -13.72
CA PHE A 390 -4.43 -0.57 -13.01
C PHE A 390 -3.55 -1.36 -13.97
N PHE A 391 -2.25 -1.35 -13.74
CA PHE A 391 -1.31 -2.18 -14.48
C PHE A 391 -1.47 -3.66 -14.08
N GLY A 392 -1.64 -4.53 -15.08
CA GLY A 392 -1.83 -5.96 -14.84
C GLY A 392 -3.15 -6.33 -14.18
N TYR A 393 -4.05 -5.37 -13.95
CA TYR A 393 -5.39 -5.64 -13.48
C TYR A 393 -6.26 -6.10 -14.65
N GLU A 394 -6.50 -7.38 -14.69
CA GLU A 394 -7.36 -8.00 -15.67
C GLU A 394 -8.39 -8.87 -14.96
N GLY A 395 -9.55 -8.40 -14.83
CA GLY A 395 -10.58 -9.25 -14.28
C GLY A 395 -11.75 -8.48 -13.71
N LEU A 396 -12.85 -9.06 -13.92
CA LEU A 396 -14.06 -8.82 -13.18
C LEU A 396 -13.88 -9.55 -11.84
N GLY A 397 -13.09 -8.99 -10.94
CA GLY A 397 -12.89 -9.57 -9.62
C GLY A 397 -14.24 -9.85 -8.97
N SER A 398 -14.29 -10.82 -8.10
CA SER A 398 -15.46 -11.16 -7.29
C SER A 398 -16.02 -10.00 -6.45
N ILE A 399 -15.33 -8.88 -6.43
CA ILE A 399 -15.78 -7.59 -5.88
C ILE A 399 -17.19 -7.21 -6.35
N TYR A 400 -17.56 -7.51 -7.60
CA TYR A 400 -18.91 -7.32 -8.07
C TYR A 400 -19.96 -8.11 -7.30
N TRP A 401 -19.59 -9.29 -6.82
CA TRP A 401 -20.49 -10.15 -6.07
C TRP A 401 -20.73 -9.63 -4.65
N HIS A 402 -19.80 -8.86 -4.10
CA HIS A 402 -19.95 -8.25 -2.78
C HIS A 402 -20.73 -6.94 -2.82
N MET A 403 -20.78 -6.32 -3.98
CA MET A 403 -21.58 -5.11 -4.20
C MET A 403 -23.02 -5.44 -4.54
#